data_3a50582ef0be1af5ed466fae4cfae08a
#
_entry.id   3a50582ef0be1af5ed466fae4cfae08a
#
_cell.length_a   1.000
_cell.length_b   1.000
_cell.length_c   1.000
_cell.angle_alpha   90.00
_cell.angle_beta   90.00
_cell.angle_gamma   90.00
#
_symmetry.space_group_name_H-M   'P 1'
#
loop_
_entity.id
_entity.type
_entity.pdbx_description
1 polymer ?
#
loop_
_entity_poly.entity_id
_entity_poly.type
_entity_poly.pdbx_seq_one_letter_code
_entity_poly.pdbx_strand_id
1 'polypeptide(L)'
;GFDVVVDNLYNCKKSSYDRIKALVGKDFPFYQVDIRDKEGMQKVFDAEDIDSVIHFAGLKAVGESCVKPLEYFDNNITGTLVLLDVMRNNGCKKIVFSSSATVYGMNNISPLTEDMQVGGVTNPYGRTKYIIECMLQDLYASDNDWSICLLRYFNPIGAHKSGTMGEDPN
;
A
#
# COMPACT_ATOMS: atom_id res chain seq x y z
N GLY A 1 -7.54 -5.01 18.91
CA GLY A 1 -7.82 -4.21 17.72
C GLY A 1 -8.75 -4.96 16.80
N PHE A 2 -9.52 -4.24 16.05
CA PHE A 2 -10.34 -4.79 14.99
C PHE A 2 -9.69 -4.39 13.67
N ASP A 3 -9.48 -5.37 12.81
CA ASP A 3 -8.91 -5.11 11.49
C ASP A 3 -10.07 -4.76 10.54
N VAL A 4 -9.93 -3.68 9.79
CA VAL A 4 -10.83 -3.27 8.72
C VAL A 4 -10.11 -3.42 7.40
N VAL A 5 -10.76 -4.01 6.41
CA VAL A 5 -10.16 -4.20 5.07
C VAL A 5 -10.88 -3.35 4.04
N VAL A 6 -10.10 -2.61 3.27
CA VAL A 6 -10.56 -1.83 2.12
C VAL A 6 -9.84 -2.33 0.87
N ASP A 7 -10.59 -2.68 -0.17
CA ASP A 7 -10.04 -3.14 -1.45
C ASP A 7 -11.07 -2.84 -2.56
N ASN A 8 -10.61 -2.44 -3.75
CA ASN A 8 -11.51 -2.19 -4.89
C ASN A 8 -11.79 -3.45 -5.71
N LEU A 9 -11.16 -4.58 -5.37
CA LEU A 9 -11.24 -5.87 -6.07
C LEU A 9 -10.81 -5.81 -7.56
N TYR A 10 -9.98 -4.84 -7.94
CA TYR A 10 -9.51 -4.70 -9.31
C TYR A 10 -8.68 -5.90 -9.77
N ASN A 11 -7.78 -6.38 -8.93
CA ASN A 11 -6.90 -7.53 -9.20
C ASN A 11 -6.98 -8.61 -8.12
N CYS A 12 -8.06 -8.63 -7.35
CA CYS A 12 -8.33 -9.59 -6.28
C CYS A 12 -9.75 -10.15 -6.42
N LYS A 13 -9.96 -11.37 -5.94
CA LYS A 13 -11.29 -12.01 -5.92
C LYS A 13 -11.88 -11.93 -4.52
N LYS A 14 -13.17 -11.66 -4.41
CA LYS A 14 -13.89 -11.65 -3.12
C LYS A 14 -13.72 -12.97 -2.36
N SER A 15 -13.52 -14.09 -3.06
CA SER A 15 -13.24 -15.40 -2.44
C SER A 15 -11.95 -15.40 -1.59
N SER A 16 -11.00 -14.52 -1.86
CA SER A 16 -9.79 -14.35 -1.02
C SER A 16 -10.15 -13.84 0.37
N TYR A 17 -11.07 -12.87 0.45
CA TYR A 17 -11.61 -12.38 1.70
C TYR A 17 -12.31 -13.49 2.51
N ASP A 18 -13.18 -14.29 1.86
CA ASP A 18 -13.88 -15.39 2.53
C ASP A 18 -12.90 -16.45 3.08
N ARG A 19 -11.82 -16.73 2.35
CA ARG A 19 -10.75 -17.63 2.80
C ARG A 19 -10.00 -17.05 4.00
N ILE A 20 -9.68 -15.76 4.01
CA ILE A 20 -9.04 -15.10 5.14
C ILE A 20 -9.93 -15.20 6.38
N LYS A 21 -11.23 -14.89 6.27
CA LYS A 21 -12.19 -15.04 7.39
C LYS A 21 -12.19 -16.46 7.94
N ALA A 22 -12.23 -17.46 7.08
CA ALA A 22 -12.19 -18.87 7.49
C ALA A 22 -10.89 -19.25 8.22
N LEU A 23 -9.74 -18.72 7.77
CA LEU A 23 -8.43 -19.00 8.38
C LEU A 23 -8.24 -18.29 9.73
N VAL A 24 -8.70 -17.05 9.84
CA VAL A 24 -8.57 -16.24 11.06
C VAL A 24 -9.62 -16.62 12.10
N GLY A 25 -10.74 -17.21 11.69
CA GLY A 25 -11.85 -17.57 12.57
C GLY A 25 -12.58 -16.37 13.18
N LYS A 26 -12.43 -15.19 12.56
CA LYS A 26 -13.09 -13.94 12.98
C LYS A 26 -13.72 -13.26 11.78
N ASP A 27 -14.83 -12.59 12.04
CA ASP A 27 -15.41 -11.65 11.10
C ASP A 27 -14.73 -10.28 11.26
N PHE A 28 -14.54 -9.58 10.15
CA PHE A 28 -14.01 -8.22 10.12
C PHE A 28 -14.70 -7.43 8.99
N PRO A 29 -14.91 -6.12 9.15
CA PRO A 29 -15.51 -5.28 8.13
C PRO A 29 -14.69 -5.30 6.82
N PHE A 30 -15.41 -5.42 5.70
CA PHE A 30 -14.83 -5.29 4.37
C PHE A 30 -15.58 -4.23 3.58
N TYR A 31 -14.85 -3.23 3.10
CA TYR A 31 -15.36 -2.15 2.29
C TYR A 31 -14.81 -2.25 0.87
N GLN A 32 -15.69 -2.45 -0.11
CA GLN A 32 -15.27 -2.40 -1.51
C GLN A 32 -15.22 -0.95 -1.96
N VAL A 33 -14.07 -0.31 -1.80
CA VAL A 33 -13.83 1.10 -2.12
C VAL A 33 -12.48 1.24 -2.82
N ASP A 34 -12.43 2.08 -3.84
CA ASP A 34 -11.18 2.50 -4.48
C ASP A 34 -10.53 3.59 -3.62
N ILE A 35 -9.22 3.48 -3.37
CA ILE A 35 -8.49 4.47 -2.56
C ILE A 35 -8.49 5.88 -3.17
N ARG A 36 -8.82 6.02 -4.46
CA ARG A 36 -8.99 7.30 -5.14
C ARG A 36 -10.37 7.93 -4.91
N ASP A 37 -11.34 7.14 -4.43
CA ASP A 37 -12.67 7.64 -4.06
C ASP A 37 -12.64 8.26 -2.66
N LYS A 38 -12.42 9.58 -2.60
CA LYS A 38 -12.33 10.32 -1.34
C LYS A 38 -13.58 10.21 -0.49
N GLU A 39 -14.77 10.26 -1.11
CA GLU A 39 -16.03 10.16 -0.38
C GLU A 39 -16.24 8.74 0.18
N GLY A 40 -15.92 7.72 -0.63
CA GLY A 40 -15.94 6.33 -0.19
C GLY A 40 -14.98 6.07 0.97
N MET A 41 -13.74 6.55 0.87
CA MET A 41 -12.76 6.45 1.95
C MET A 41 -13.20 7.20 3.21
N GLN A 42 -13.78 8.41 3.08
CA GLN A 42 -14.29 9.14 4.25
C GLN A 42 -15.39 8.35 4.97
N LYS A 43 -16.32 7.73 4.22
CA LYS A 43 -17.38 6.90 4.82
C LYS A 43 -16.82 5.71 5.62
N VAL A 44 -15.69 5.14 5.22
CA VAL A 44 -15.02 4.09 6.00
C VAL A 44 -14.53 4.65 7.33
N PHE A 45 -13.87 5.81 7.32
CA PHE A 45 -13.37 6.46 8.54
C PHE A 45 -14.50 6.98 9.43
N ASP A 46 -15.65 7.36 8.86
CA ASP A 46 -16.84 7.76 9.64
C ASP A 46 -17.52 6.56 10.33
N ALA A 47 -17.41 5.36 9.73
CA ALA A 47 -18.04 4.15 10.24
C ALA A 47 -17.17 3.39 11.24
N GLU A 48 -15.86 3.53 11.15
CA GLU A 48 -14.88 2.75 11.90
C GLU A 48 -13.89 3.66 12.63
N ASP A 49 -13.51 3.29 13.83
CA ASP A 49 -12.51 3.99 14.65
C ASP A 49 -11.10 3.55 14.22
N ILE A 50 -10.53 4.26 13.23
CA ILE A 50 -9.27 3.88 12.59
C ILE A 50 -8.08 4.57 13.28
N ASP A 51 -7.31 3.81 14.04
CA ASP A 51 -6.08 4.26 14.72
C ASP A 51 -4.85 4.34 13.81
N SER A 52 -4.78 3.43 12.83
CA SER A 52 -3.60 3.28 11.98
C SER A 52 -3.94 2.58 10.67
N VAL A 53 -3.11 2.78 9.67
CA VAL A 53 -3.29 2.21 8.33
C VAL A 53 -2.07 1.39 7.93
N ILE A 54 -2.30 0.19 7.40
CA ILE A 54 -1.30 -0.58 6.65
C ILE A 54 -1.66 -0.45 5.17
N HIS A 55 -0.86 0.30 4.43
CA HIS A 55 -1.14 0.65 3.04
C HIS A 55 -0.43 -0.31 2.08
N PHE A 56 -1.14 -1.36 1.67
CA PHE A 56 -0.71 -2.29 0.63
C PHE A 56 -1.33 -2.02 -0.75
N ALA A 57 -2.40 -1.21 -0.80
CA ALA A 57 -3.10 -0.95 -2.05
C ALA A 57 -2.18 -0.31 -3.09
N GLY A 58 -2.19 -0.84 -4.30
CA GLY A 58 -1.36 -0.32 -5.39
C GLY A 58 -1.17 -1.34 -6.51
N LEU A 59 -1.03 -0.84 -7.73
CA LEU A 59 -0.60 -1.64 -8.87
C LEU A 59 0.90 -1.96 -8.72
N LYS A 60 1.29 -3.23 -8.94
CA LYS A 60 2.65 -3.70 -8.60
C LYS A 60 3.43 -4.35 -9.75
N ALA A 61 2.81 -4.56 -10.91
CA ALA A 61 3.45 -5.26 -12.02
C ALA A 61 4.41 -4.35 -12.80
N VAL A 62 5.73 -4.58 -12.64
CA VAL A 62 6.78 -3.75 -13.25
C VAL A 62 6.62 -3.65 -14.76
N GLY A 63 6.44 -4.78 -15.46
CA GLY A 63 6.28 -4.81 -16.91
C GLY A 63 5.04 -4.03 -17.38
N GLU A 64 3.90 -4.21 -16.72
CA GLU A 64 2.67 -3.47 -17.03
C GLU A 64 2.86 -1.97 -16.82
N SER A 65 3.58 -1.56 -15.78
CA SER A 65 3.83 -0.14 -15.52
C SER A 65 4.53 0.58 -16.67
N CYS A 66 5.36 -0.12 -17.43
CA CYS A 66 6.05 0.45 -18.59
C CYS A 66 5.11 0.67 -19.78
N VAL A 67 4.00 -0.06 -19.83
CA VAL A 67 2.99 0.05 -20.91
C VAL A 67 1.85 1.00 -20.51
N LYS A 68 1.52 1.05 -19.20
CA LYS A 68 0.40 1.83 -18.65
C LYS A 68 0.88 2.78 -17.53
N PRO A 69 1.85 3.66 -17.78
CA PRO A 69 2.44 4.46 -16.70
C PRO A 69 1.44 5.42 -16.03
N LEU A 70 0.49 5.99 -16.77
CA LEU A 70 -0.48 6.94 -16.23
C LEU A 70 -1.42 6.27 -15.22
N GLU A 71 -1.87 5.06 -15.52
CA GLU A 71 -2.71 4.26 -14.61
C GLU A 71 -1.97 3.94 -13.32
N TYR A 72 -0.67 3.66 -13.39
CA TYR A 72 0.18 3.43 -12.22
C TYR A 72 0.35 4.70 -11.39
N PHE A 73 0.60 5.85 -12.01
CA PHE A 73 0.70 7.12 -11.30
C PHE A 73 -0.65 7.50 -10.67
N ASP A 74 -1.74 7.39 -11.41
CA ASP A 74 -3.06 7.73 -10.88
C ASP A 74 -3.45 6.80 -9.72
N ASN A 75 -3.38 5.49 -9.92
CA ASN A 75 -3.77 4.55 -8.87
C ASN A 75 -2.88 4.68 -7.62
N ASN A 76 -1.56 4.67 -7.80
CA ASN A 76 -0.65 4.56 -6.66
C ASN A 76 -0.44 5.92 -5.96
N ILE A 77 -0.22 7.01 -6.73
CA ILE A 77 0.09 8.31 -6.14
C ILE A 77 -1.18 9.06 -5.77
N THR A 78 -2.14 9.21 -6.71
CA THR A 78 -3.40 9.89 -6.42
C THR A 78 -4.16 9.17 -5.31
N GLY A 79 -4.21 7.83 -5.35
CA GLY A 79 -4.83 7.02 -4.30
C GLY A 79 -4.19 7.24 -2.94
N THR A 80 -2.84 7.26 -2.87
CA THR A 80 -2.13 7.54 -1.62
C THR A 80 -2.39 8.96 -1.12
N LEU A 81 -2.42 9.96 -2.01
CA LEU A 81 -2.74 11.36 -1.63
C LEU A 81 -4.14 11.46 -1.02
N VAL A 82 -5.14 10.82 -1.64
CA VAL A 82 -6.50 10.78 -1.11
C VAL A 82 -6.54 10.11 0.27
N LEU A 83 -5.89 8.96 0.41
CA LEU A 83 -5.81 8.25 1.68
C LEU A 83 -5.19 9.12 2.78
N LEU A 84 -4.04 9.75 2.52
CA LEU A 84 -3.35 10.61 3.49
C LEU A 84 -4.19 11.85 3.87
N ASP A 85 -4.93 12.43 2.93
CA ASP A 85 -5.82 13.56 3.21
C ASP A 85 -7.00 13.13 4.10
N VAL A 86 -7.62 11.97 3.84
CA VAL A 86 -8.67 11.41 4.69
C VAL A 86 -8.11 11.05 6.07
N MET A 87 -6.97 10.39 6.17
CA MET A 87 -6.29 10.09 7.43
C MET A 87 -6.05 11.35 8.26
N ARG A 88 -5.48 12.39 7.65
CA ARG A 88 -5.21 13.68 8.32
C ARG A 88 -6.49 14.31 8.86
N ASN A 89 -7.55 14.37 8.05
CA ASN A 89 -8.83 14.99 8.43
C ASN A 89 -9.53 14.25 9.57
N ASN A 90 -9.22 12.95 9.77
CA ASN A 90 -9.78 12.13 10.85
C ASN A 90 -8.80 11.91 12.03
N GLY A 91 -7.67 12.62 12.05
CA GLY A 91 -6.68 12.51 13.14
C GLY A 91 -5.88 11.19 13.16
N CYS A 92 -6.03 10.33 12.15
CA CYS A 92 -5.27 9.10 12.01
C CYS A 92 -3.89 9.41 11.41
N LYS A 93 -2.84 9.44 12.22
CA LYS A 93 -1.48 9.84 11.81
C LYS A 93 -0.46 8.69 11.86
N LYS A 94 -0.91 7.43 11.84
CA LYS A 94 -0.03 6.26 11.86
C LYS A 94 -0.18 5.46 10.59
N ILE A 95 0.91 5.31 9.83
CA ILE A 95 0.90 4.57 8.57
C ILE A 95 2.11 3.66 8.41
N VAL A 96 1.88 2.43 8.01
CA VAL A 96 2.88 1.52 7.48
C VAL A 96 2.70 1.45 5.98
N PHE A 97 3.70 1.83 5.22
CA PHE A 97 3.64 1.83 3.75
C PHE A 97 4.44 0.66 3.16
N SER A 98 3.80 -0.11 2.32
CA SER A 98 4.42 -1.13 1.50
C SER A 98 5.20 -0.49 0.34
N SER A 99 6.45 -0.15 0.62
CA SER A 99 7.41 0.27 -0.40
C SER A 99 8.03 -0.97 -1.09
N SER A 100 9.08 -0.78 -1.84
CA SER A 100 9.70 -1.82 -2.63
C SER A 100 11.22 -1.62 -2.71
N ALA A 101 11.98 -2.71 -2.79
CA ALA A 101 13.41 -2.67 -3.06
C ALA A 101 13.76 -1.98 -4.40
N THR A 102 12.80 -1.83 -5.32
CA THR A 102 12.99 -1.08 -6.56
C THR A 102 13.38 0.38 -6.35
N VAL A 103 13.09 0.96 -5.17
CA VAL A 103 13.48 2.35 -4.83
C VAL A 103 14.99 2.55 -4.73
N TYR A 104 15.76 1.49 -4.46
CA TYR A 104 17.22 1.56 -4.44
C TYR A 104 17.84 1.80 -5.82
N GLY A 105 17.11 1.53 -6.90
CA GLY A 105 17.61 1.68 -8.26
C GLY A 105 18.77 0.74 -8.59
N MET A 106 19.58 1.11 -9.57
CA MET A 106 20.69 0.29 -10.09
C MET A 106 22.08 0.68 -9.56
N ASN A 107 22.16 1.73 -8.74
CA ASN A 107 23.46 2.32 -8.36
C ASN A 107 24.03 1.74 -7.06
N ASN A 108 23.29 0.91 -6.36
CA ASN A 108 23.72 0.33 -5.09
C ASN A 108 24.28 -1.09 -5.29
N ILE A 109 25.23 -1.47 -4.46
CA ILE A 109 25.86 -2.79 -4.46
C ILE A 109 25.26 -3.62 -3.32
N SER A 110 24.86 -4.85 -3.61
CA SER A 110 24.33 -5.79 -2.61
C SER A 110 25.43 -6.23 -1.61
N PRO A 111 25.09 -6.46 -0.33
CA PRO A 111 23.74 -6.41 0.25
C PRO A 111 23.23 -4.98 0.46
N LEU A 112 21.93 -4.76 0.25
CA LEU A 112 21.30 -3.45 0.40
C LEU A 112 20.93 -3.21 1.87
N THR A 113 21.10 -1.97 2.34
CA THR A 113 20.75 -1.51 3.68
C THR A 113 19.86 -0.26 3.61
N GLU A 114 19.14 0.04 4.68
CA GLU A 114 18.14 1.11 4.71
C GLU A 114 18.71 2.51 4.56
N ASP A 115 19.99 2.70 4.93
CA ASP A 115 20.73 3.98 4.86
C ASP A 115 21.28 4.28 3.47
N MET A 116 21.22 3.30 2.54
CA MET A 116 21.68 3.51 1.18
C MET A 116 20.81 4.51 0.43
N GLN A 117 21.45 5.21 -0.50
CA GLN A 117 20.78 6.17 -1.36
C GLN A 117 19.66 5.51 -2.17
N VAL A 118 18.49 6.13 -2.16
CA VAL A 118 17.34 5.74 -2.98
C VAL A 118 17.16 6.69 -4.16
N GLY A 119 16.40 6.26 -5.16
CA GLY A 119 16.22 6.98 -6.43
C GLY A 119 16.94 6.27 -7.57
N GLY A 120 17.01 6.89 -8.74
CA GLY A 120 17.57 6.25 -9.93
C GLY A 120 16.74 5.06 -10.41
N VAL A 121 15.47 5.03 -10.07
CA VAL A 121 14.50 3.98 -10.43
C VAL A 121 14.31 3.88 -11.94
N THR A 122 14.23 2.66 -12.45
CA THR A 122 14.27 2.37 -13.90
C THR A 122 12.88 2.13 -14.52
N ASN A 123 11.81 2.10 -13.72
CA ASN A 123 10.48 1.80 -14.20
C ASN A 123 9.40 2.63 -13.45
N PRO A 124 8.22 2.83 -14.07
CA PRO A 124 7.15 3.65 -13.48
C PRO A 124 6.64 3.11 -12.14
N TYR A 125 6.53 1.80 -11.95
CA TYR A 125 6.13 1.22 -10.66
C TYR A 125 7.10 1.64 -9.54
N GLY A 126 8.40 1.39 -9.72
CA GLY A 126 9.42 1.80 -8.75
C GLY A 126 9.39 3.30 -8.49
N ARG A 127 9.11 4.09 -9.54
CA ARG A 127 8.97 5.55 -9.41
C ARG A 127 7.79 5.94 -8.54
N THR A 128 6.63 5.28 -8.66
CA THR A 128 5.50 5.55 -7.78
C THR A 128 5.86 5.27 -6.32
N LYS A 129 6.54 4.15 -6.04
CA LYS A 129 6.96 3.80 -4.67
C LYS A 129 7.95 4.83 -4.12
N TYR A 130 8.94 5.26 -4.91
CA TYR A 130 9.92 6.27 -4.52
C TYR A 130 9.26 7.64 -4.26
N ILE A 131 8.36 8.08 -5.13
CA ILE A 131 7.64 9.35 -4.95
C ILE A 131 6.80 9.31 -3.66
N ILE A 132 6.12 8.19 -3.37
CA ILE A 132 5.34 8.05 -2.14
C ILE A 132 6.24 8.07 -0.90
N GLU A 133 7.44 7.45 -0.93
CA GLU A 133 8.40 7.59 0.16
C GLU A 133 8.77 9.06 0.40
N CYS A 134 9.06 9.83 -0.66
CA CYS A 134 9.34 11.26 -0.54
C CYS A 134 8.14 12.02 0.06
N MET A 135 6.93 11.77 -0.44
CA MET A 135 5.70 12.40 0.09
C MET A 135 5.53 12.13 1.59
N LEU A 136 5.75 10.89 2.02
CA LEU A 136 5.62 10.51 3.43
C LEU A 136 6.72 11.14 4.30
N GLN A 137 7.94 11.27 3.80
CA GLN A 137 9.02 11.97 4.48
C GLN A 137 8.72 13.47 4.63
N ASP A 138 8.23 14.12 3.57
CA ASP A 138 7.83 15.53 3.61
C ASP A 138 6.65 15.74 4.56
N LEU A 139 5.70 14.80 4.59
CA LEU A 139 4.56 14.85 5.50
C LEU A 139 5.02 14.78 6.96
N TYR A 140 5.94 13.87 7.30
CA TYR A 140 6.55 13.79 8.64
C TYR A 140 7.33 15.06 8.99
N ALA A 141 8.10 15.61 8.06
CA ALA A 141 8.87 16.83 8.28
C ALA A 141 7.97 18.04 8.54
N SER A 142 6.77 18.08 7.93
CA SER A 142 5.79 19.15 8.13
C SER A 142 4.99 19.03 9.44
N ASP A 143 4.85 17.80 9.95
CA ASP A 143 4.06 17.50 11.15
C ASP A 143 4.60 16.22 11.81
N ASN A 144 5.39 16.39 12.86
CA ASN A 144 6.07 15.29 13.57
C ASN A 144 5.15 14.41 14.42
N ASP A 145 3.85 14.69 14.49
CA ASP A 145 2.86 13.79 15.10
C ASP A 145 2.59 12.55 14.23
N TRP A 146 2.96 12.59 12.96
CA TRP A 146 2.88 11.41 12.10
C TRP A 146 3.88 10.35 12.54
N SER A 147 3.42 9.10 12.57
CA SER A 147 4.25 7.91 12.75
C SER A 147 4.25 7.09 11.46
N ILE A 148 5.37 7.09 10.76
CA ILE A 148 5.47 6.51 9.42
C ILE A 148 6.51 5.41 9.41
N CYS A 149 6.14 4.24 8.90
CA CYS A 149 7.05 3.13 8.67
C CYS A 149 7.07 2.77 7.19
N LEU A 150 8.26 2.78 6.58
CA LEU A 150 8.48 2.44 5.17
C LEU A 150 9.06 1.02 5.09
N LEU A 151 8.32 0.06 4.55
CA LEU A 151 8.78 -1.31 4.39
C LEU A 151 9.19 -1.56 2.92
N ARG A 152 10.49 -1.62 2.67
CA ARG A 152 11.05 -1.88 1.33
C ARG A 152 11.11 -3.38 1.06
N TYR A 153 9.99 -3.94 0.61
CA TYR A 153 9.90 -5.35 0.28
C TYR A 153 10.79 -5.73 -0.90
N PHE A 154 11.53 -6.81 -0.73
CA PHE A 154 12.07 -7.60 -1.82
C PHE A 154 10.99 -8.55 -2.36
N ASN A 155 11.33 -9.56 -3.13
CA ASN A 155 10.38 -10.53 -3.62
C ASN A 155 10.04 -11.53 -2.49
N PRO A 156 8.86 -11.41 -1.84
CA PRO A 156 8.45 -12.39 -0.84
C PRO A 156 8.18 -13.74 -1.51
N ILE A 157 8.62 -14.81 -0.87
CA ILE A 157 8.38 -16.16 -1.33
C ILE A 157 7.60 -16.93 -0.27
N GLY A 158 6.73 -17.82 -0.72
CA GLY A 158 5.94 -18.69 0.13
C GLY A 158 4.44 -18.43 0.05
N ALA A 159 3.70 -19.34 0.67
CA ALA A 159 2.26 -19.29 0.78
C ALA A 159 1.82 -19.75 2.18
N HIS A 160 0.57 -19.50 2.53
CA HIS A 160 0.05 -19.95 3.81
C HIS A 160 0.03 -21.50 3.87
N LYS A 161 0.39 -22.06 5.02
CA LYS A 161 0.50 -23.53 5.24
C LYS A 161 -0.79 -24.32 4.95
N SER A 162 -1.95 -23.66 4.93
CA SER A 162 -3.22 -24.30 4.58
C SER A 162 -3.30 -24.71 3.11
N GLY A 163 -2.45 -24.18 2.22
CA GLY A 163 -2.55 -24.36 0.78
C GLY A 163 -3.73 -23.63 0.11
N THR A 164 -4.53 -22.85 0.86
CA THR A 164 -5.71 -22.14 0.34
C THR A 164 -5.46 -20.66 0.07
N MET A 165 -4.29 -20.14 0.47
CA MET A 165 -3.89 -18.74 0.29
C MET A 165 -2.51 -18.69 -0.37
N GLY A 166 -2.41 -17.89 -1.41
CA GLY A 166 -1.21 -17.67 -2.19
C GLY A 166 -1.49 -16.67 -3.31
N GLU A 167 -0.53 -16.43 -4.18
CA GLU A 167 -0.76 -15.67 -5.41
C GLU A 167 -1.72 -16.43 -6.33
N ASP A 168 -2.59 -15.67 -7.00
CA ASP A 168 -3.52 -16.17 -8.03
C ASP A 168 -3.25 -15.33 -9.31
N PRO A 169 -2.12 -15.55 -10.00
CA PRO A 169 -1.76 -14.79 -11.20
C PRO A 169 -2.75 -15.08 -12.33
N ASN A 170 -3.04 -14.04 -13.13
CA ASN A 170 -3.87 -14.14 -14.33
C ASN A 170 -3.15 -14.88 -15.44
#